data_40a527b23c081fdfb73eda066d22b0a0
#
_entry.id   40a527b23c081fdfb73eda066d22b0a0
#
_cell.length_a   1.000
_cell.length_b   1.000
_cell.length_c   1.000
_cell.angle_alpha   90.00
_cell.angle_beta   90.00
_cell.angle_gamma   90.00
#
_symmetry.space_group_name_H-M   'P 1'
#
loop_
_entity.id
_entity.type
_entity.pdbx_description
1 polymer ?
#
loop_
_entity_poly.entity_id
_entity_poly.type
_entity_poly.pdbx_seq_one_letter_code
_entity_poly.pdbx_strand_id
1 'polypeptide(L)'
;MKLKHIIYSFLSLAALLHTSSCTKEYVNPNAATKTEVLSSADGLMGLAVGIRREWSVGATSALFNVVVCNGLATKELTVLNTGNNTLASLEAGKGSLNGANSTMANLWTSANLVKAYAQQLIDNSSVIGDPGTKAGVEAYGLFFKALAIGTLCQFWEQASTEVISSNDYIGGLRPSFKPRAAALDEAIAILKQADAIVKANAPSATFNAKVGTDISLPNAIQAMIARFSLMNGKLDDALAAANAVSPTVLSVFKYDAVNQNPVYRSGFVSNNVVAGVANFGLTGTLAPEAADARIAFYLGGATLSKATGFFKSDLDVIPVYLPSEMILIKAEVLARQNKIAEAIVELNKIRTKTTDPLSVTAKLAAYSGAETQGAVLEEIYKQRCIELFLSGLKLEDCRRFGRPGPNDANFERNRNFFPYPNVERDNNQANTPADPAV
;
A
#
# COMPACT_ATOMS: atom_id res chain seq x y z
N MET A 1 -14.04 -73.65 11.59
CA MET A 1 -14.31 -72.30 12.19
C MET A 1 -13.06 -71.59 12.70
N LYS A 2 -12.05 -72.22 13.26
CA LYS A 2 -10.87 -71.58 13.90
C LYS A 2 -9.89 -70.85 12.94
N LEU A 3 -9.75 -71.34 11.68
CA LEU A 3 -8.82 -70.73 10.72
C LEU A 3 -9.26 -69.35 10.24
N LYS A 4 -10.58 -69.11 10.04
CA LYS A 4 -11.11 -67.81 9.61
C LYS A 4 -10.93 -66.71 10.67
N HIS A 5 -11.04 -67.03 11.93
CA HIS A 5 -10.85 -66.04 13.03
C HIS A 5 -9.39 -65.61 13.16
N ILE A 6 -8.42 -66.50 12.89
CA ILE A 6 -6.99 -66.20 12.89
C ILE A 6 -6.65 -65.23 11.74
N ILE A 7 -7.21 -65.45 10.56
CA ILE A 7 -7.01 -64.58 9.39
C ILE A 7 -7.59 -63.16 9.63
N TYR A 8 -8.78 -63.04 10.22
CA TYR A 8 -9.37 -61.74 10.55
C TYR A 8 -8.61 -61.02 11.66
N SER A 9 -8.07 -61.70 12.63
CA SER A 9 -7.22 -61.13 13.68
C SER A 9 -5.89 -60.63 13.13
N PHE A 10 -5.28 -61.29 12.16
CA PHE A 10 -4.08 -60.86 11.48
C PHE A 10 -4.31 -59.64 10.56
N LEU A 11 -5.44 -59.61 9.85
CA LEU A 11 -5.83 -58.49 9.00
C LEU A 11 -6.14 -57.23 9.84
N SER A 12 -6.81 -57.36 10.98
CA SER A 12 -7.09 -56.24 11.87
C SER A 12 -5.83 -55.70 12.56
N LEU A 13 -4.89 -56.57 12.90
CA LEU A 13 -3.59 -56.12 13.47
C LEU A 13 -2.70 -55.45 12.43
N ALA A 14 -2.71 -55.92 11.16
CA ALA A 14 -2.00 -55.28 10.06
C ALA A 14 -2.58 -53.88 9.72
N ALA A 15 -3.93 -53.70 9.80
CA ALA A 15 -4.58 -52.42 9.59
C ALA A 15 -4.25 -51.37 10.68
N LEU A 16 -4.03 -51.79 11.93
CA LEU A 16 -3.65 -50.93 13.05
C LEU A 16 -2.19 -50.47 12.97
N LEU A 17 -1.30 -51.18 12.26
CA LEU A 17 0.10 -50.82 12.09
C LEU A 17 0.33 -49.77 10.99
N HIS A 18 -0.68 -49.42 10.20
CA HIS A 18 -0.55 -48.44 9.13
C HIS A 18 -1.04 -47.03 9.48
N THR A 19 -1.54 -46.81 10.70
CA THR A 19 -2.05 -45.48 11.12
C THR A 19 -1.02 -44.56 11.75
N SER A 20 0.24 -45.00 11.88
CA SER A 20 1.31 -44.16 12.49
C SER A 20 2.26 -43.51 11.47
N SER A 21 1.88 -43.43 10.19
CA SER A 21 2.81 -43.05 9.12
C SER A 21 2.78 -41.55 8.72
N CYS A 22 2.10 -40.68 9.43
CA CYS A 22 1.96 -39.30 8.99
C CYS A 22 2.24 -38.19 10.04
N THR A 23 3.22 -38.39 10.91
CA THR A 23 3.59 -37.32 11.87
C THR A 23 5.07 -36.91 11.85
N LYS A 24 5.81 -37.23 10.80
CA LYS A 24 7.12 -36.55 10.62
C LYS A 24 6.88 -35.31 9.79
N GLU A 25 6.78 -34.15 10.47
CA GLU A 25 7.08 -32.88 9.81
C GLU A 25 8.48 -33.00 9.20
N TYR A 26 8.54 -33.03 7.87
CA TYR A 26 9.81 -32.88 7.14
C TYR A 26 10.24 -31.42 7.29
N VAL A 27 10.98 -31.15 8.32
CA VAL A 27 11.64 -29.86 8.50
C VAL A 27 12.68 -29.74 7.40
N ASN A 28 12.53 -28.75 6.50
CA ASN A 28 13.56 -28.44 5.52
C ASN A 28 14.79 -27.95 6.28
N PRO A 29 15.93 -28.69 6.26
CA PRO A 29 17.11 -28.34 7.04
C PRO A 29 17.75 -27.01 6.61
N ASN A 30 17.35 -26.47 5.44
CA ASN A 30 17.85 -25.21 4.89
C ASN A 30 16.88 -24.02 5.10
N ALA A 31 15.77 -24.21 5.82
CA ALA A 31 14.81 -23.16 6.12
C ALA A 31 14.52 -23.13 7.61
N ALA A 32 14.65 -21.94 8.21
CA ALA A 32 14.30 -21.74 9.62
C ALA A 32 12.81 -22.03 9.84
N THR A 33 12.47 -22.74 10.90
CA THR A 33 11.09 -22.96 11.29
C THR A 33 10.47 -21.67 11.82
N LYS A 34 9.13 -21.59 11.78
CA LYS A 34 8.39 -20.45 12.36
C LYS A 34 8.82 -20.20 13.83
N THR A 35 8.98 -21.24 14.62
CA THR A 35 9.39 -21.15 16.01
C THR A 35 10.79 -20.55 16.15
N GLU A 36 11.76 -20.98 15.35
CA GLU A 36 13.13 -20.42 15.36
C GLU A 36 13.14 -18.94 14.97
N VAL A 37 12.37 -18.55 13.94
CA VAL A 37 12.26 -17.15 13.51
C VAL A 37 11.67 -16.28 14.62
N LEU A 38 10.61 -16.73 15.28
CA LEU A 38 9.89 -15.93 16.27
C LEU A 38 10.54 -15.93 17.68
N SER A 39 11.53 -16.80 17.94
CA SER A 39 12.17 -16.91 19.25
C SER A 39 13.51 -16.15 19.38
N SER A 40 13.95 -15.43 18.36
CA SER A 40 15.23 -14.72 18.39
C SER A 40 15.16 -13.32 17.76
N ALA A 41 16.02 -12.42 18.23
CA ALA A 41 16.15 -11.07 17.67
C ALA A 41 16.54 -11.10 16.18
N ASP A 42 17.49 -11.98 15.80
CA ASP A 42 17.92 -12.10 14.40
C ASP A 42 16.80 -12.63 13.50
N GLY A 43 16.05 -13.61 13.96
CA GLY A 43 14.87 -14.13 13.26
C GLY A 43 13.80 -13.07 13.04
N LEU A 44 13.48 -12.27 14.07
CA LEU A 44 12.51 -11.18 13.95
C LEU A 44 12.99 -10.06 13.01
N MET A 45 14.26 -9.69 13.05
CA MET A 45 14.82 -8.75 12.07
C MET A 45 14.79 -9.32 10.65
N GLY A 46 15.04 -10.63 10.49
CA GLY A 46 14.85 -11.34 9.21
C GLY A 46 13.40 -11.28 8.71
N LEU A 47 12.43 -11.49 9.60
CA LEU A 47 11.00 -11.35 9.28
C LEU A 47 10.65 -9.90 8.87
N ALA A 48 11.24 -8.89 9.52
CA ALA A 48 11.06 -7.48 9.13
C ALA A 48 11.51 -7.22 7.69
N VAL A 49 12.65 -7.77 7.27
CA VAL A 49 13.10 -7.73 5.86
C VAL A 49 12.10 -8.45 4.94
N GLY A 50 11.59 -9.60 5.38
CA GLY A 50 10.57 -10.38 4.66
C GLY A 50 9.28 -9.61 4.45
N ILE A 51 8.80 -8.86 5.44
CA ILE A 51 7.60 -8.01 5.35
C ILE A 51 7.77 -6.93 4.29
N ARG A 52 8.91 -6.25 4.27
CA ARG A 52 9.21 -5.24 3.24
C ARG A 52 9.20 -5.86 1.84
N ARG A 53 9.80 -7.05 1.71
CA ARG A 53 9.83 -7.78 0.43
C ARG A 53 8.42 -8.18 -0.02
N GLU A 54 7.61 -8.74 0.89
CA GLU A 54 6.21 -9.10 0.62
C GLU A 54 5.39 -7.90 0.16
N TRP A 55 5.62 -6.74 0.79
CA TRP A 55 4.94 -5.50 0.41
C TRP A 55 5.34 -5.01 -0.98
N SER A 56 6.63 -5.08 -1.35
CA SER A 56 7.19 -4.26 -2.44
C SER A 56 7.78 -5.04 -3.62
N VAL A 57 7.85 -6.39 -3.59
CA VAL A 57 8.54 -7.17 -4.63
C VAL A 57 7.59 -8.16 -5.31
N GLY A 58 7.63 -8.19 -6.64
CA GLY A 58 6.88 -9.13 -7.46
C GLY A 58 5.49 -8.64 -7.88
N ALA A 59 4.91 -9.31 -8.87
CA ALA A 59 3.61 -8.96 -9.45
C ALA A 59 2.41 -9.16 -8.50
N THR A 60 2.57 -9.94 -7.43
CA THR A 60 1.54 -10.14 -6.40
C THR A 60 1.67 -9.21 -5.23
N SER A 61 2.75 -8.42 -5.14
CA SER A 61 2.99 -7.50 -4.02
C SER A 61 1.89 -6.44 -3.90
N ALA A 62 1.65 -5.97 -2.68
CA ALA A 62 0.69 -4.91 -2.43
C ALA A 62 1.04 -3.65 -3.22
N LEU A 63 2.31 -3.25 -3.25
CA LEU A 63 2.78 -2.04 -3.94
C LEU A 63 2.46 -2.07 -5.44
N PHE A 64 2.77 -3.17 -6.14
CA PHE A 64 2.46 -3.30 -7.56
C PHE A 64 0.96 -3.18 -7.80
N ASN A 65 0.17 -3.90 -7.02
CA ASN A 65 -1.28 -3.95 -7.22
C ASN A 65 -1.96 -2.63 -6.77
N VAL A 66 -1.43 -1.89 -5.80
CA VAL A 66 -1.86 -0.51 -5.48
C VAL A 66 -1.70 0.39 -6.70
N VAL A 67 -0.53 0.38 -7.34
CA VAL A 67 -0.25 1.21 -8.52
C VAL A 67 -1.18 0.86 -9.67
N VAL A 68 -1.33 -0.43 -9.99
CA VAL A 68 -2.14 -0.89 -11.13
C VAL A 68 -3.63 -0.70 -10.88
N CYS A 69 -4.13 -1.09 -9.69
CA CYS A 69 -5.53 -0.94 -9.32
C CYS A 69 -5.97 0.53 -9.31
N ASN A 70 -5.16 1.39 -8.67
CA ASN A 70 -5.44 2.82 -8.67
C ASN A 70 -5.34 3.41 -10.08
N GLY A 71 -4.25 3.12 -10.79
CA GLY A 71 -3.96 3.72 -12.09
C GLY A 71 -5.03 3.42 -13.14
N LEU A 72 -5.51 2.17 -13.21
CA LEU A 72 -6.58 1.77 -14.13
C LEU A 72 -7.94 2.30 -13.67
N ALA A 73 -8.20 2.36 -12.37
CA ALA A 73 -9.47 2.90 -11.85
C ALA A 73 -9.61 4.42 -12.04
N THR A 74 -8.50 5.14 -12.23
CA THR A 74 -8.47 6.62 -12.27
C THR A 74 -7.88 7.21 -13.55
N LYS A 75 -7.73 6.40 -14.59
CA LYS A 75 -7.19 6.83 -15.90
C LYS A 75 -5.73 7.35 -15.85
N GLU A 76 -4.96 6.99 -14.82
CA GLU A 76 -3.50 7.19 -14.85
C GLU A 76 -2.83 6.16 -15.77
N LEU A 77 -3.39 4.96 -15.81
CA LEU A 77 -2.96 3.87 -16.69
C LEU A 77 -4.07 3.48 -17.66
N THR A 78 -3.65 2.91 -18.78
CA THR A 78 -4.51 2.23 -19.76
C THR A 78 -3.93 0.85 -20.08
N VAL A 79 -4.81 -0.10 -20.43
CA VAL A 79 -4.43 -1.46 -20.80
C VAL A 79 -3.97 -1.50 -22.24
N LEU A 80 -2.78 -2.00 -22.52
CA LEU A 80 -2.25 -2.20 -23.87
C LEU A 80 -2.67 -3.54 -24.46
N ASN A 81 -2.73 -4.59 -23.63
CA ASN A 81 -3.17 -5.92 -24.03
C ASN A 81 -4.59 -6.19 -23.52
N THR A 82 -5.56 -5.88 -24.35
CA THR A 82 -7.00 -6.08 -24.02
C THR A 82 -7.39 -7.57 -23.89
N GLY A 83 -6.55 -8.49 -24.30
CA GLY A 83 -6.72 -9.94 -24.05
C GLY A 83 -6.46 -10.32 -22.59
N ASN A 84 -5.86 -9.43 -21.79
CA ASN A 84 -5.76 -9.59 -20.34
C ASN A 84 -7.09 -9.15 -19.69
N ASN A 85 -8.03 -10.09 -19.61
CA ASN A 85 -9.38 -9.83 -19.08
C ASN A 85 -9.37 -9.27 -17.66
N THR A 86 -8.39 -9.62 -16.84
CA THR A 86 -8.27 -9.11 -15.46
C THR A 86 -8.01 -7.62 -15.44
N LEU A 87 -7.05 -7.14 -16.23
CA LEU A 87 -6.74 -5.71 -16.31
C LEU A 87 -7.82 -4.94 -17.08
N ALA A 88 -8.35 -5.52 -18.17
CA ALA A 88 -9.43 -4.91 -18.94
C ALA A 88 -10.70 -4.72 -18.09
N SER A 89 -11.08 -5.67 -17.23
CA SER A 89 -12.22 -5.52 -16.32
C SER A 89 -11.97 -4.47 -15.24
N LEU A 90 -10.72 -4.32 -14.78
CA LEU A 90 -10.33 -3.30 -13.82
C LEU A 90 -10.40 -1.89 -14.45
N GLU A 91 -9.91 -1.72 -15.68
CA GLU A 91 -9.99 -0.47 -16.44
C GLU A 91 -11.44 -0.10 -16.79
N ALA A 92 -12.25 -1.07 -17.20
CA ALA A 92 -13.67 -0.86 -17.44
C ALA A 92 -14.44 -0.47 -16.18
N GLY A 93 -14.05 -1.01 -15.03
CA GLY A 93 -14.64 -0.74 -13.73
C GLY A 93 -16.15 -1.04 -13.68
N LYS A 94 -16.92 -0.25 -12.94
CA LYS A 94 -18.39 -0.40 -12.84
C LYS A 94 -18.77 -1.86 -12.53
N GLY A 95 -19.78 -2.39 -13.19
CA GLY A 95 -20.21 -3.79 -13.05
C GLY A 95 -19.24 -4.83 -13.64
N SER A 96 -18.26 -4.42 -14.48
CA SER A 96 -17.25 -5.33 -15.04
C SER A 96 -16.22 -5.76 -14.00
N LEU A 97 -15.97 -4.96 -12.98
CA LEU A 97 -15.08 -5.30 -11.87
C LEU A 97 -15.88 -6.02 -10.77
N ASN A 98 -15.55 -7.28 -10.52
CA ASN A 98 -16.19 -8.12 -9.51
C ASN A 98 -15.16 -8.89 -8.67
N GLY A 99 -15.61 -9.64 -7.67
CA GLY A 99 -14.76 -10.34 -6.71
C GLY A 99 -13.82 -11.41 -7.30
N ALA A 100 -14.00 -11.82 -8.56
CA ALA A 100 -13.12 -12.77 -9.24
C ALA A 100 -11.85 -12.12 -9.83
N ASN A 101 -11.73 -10.79 -9.81
CA ASN A 101 -10.56 -10.09 -10.35
C ASN A 101 -9.29 -10.40 -9.56
N SER A 102 -8.31 -11.06 -10.20
CA SER A 102 -7.10 -11.53 -9.52
C SER A 102 -6.13 -10.42 -9.12
N THR A 103 -6.06 -9.30 -9.85
CA THR A 103 -5.21 -8.15 -9.49
C THR A 103 -5.71 -7.51 -8.17
N MET A 104 -7.01 -7.31 -8.07
CA MET A 104 -7.65 -6.82 -6.85
C MET A 104 -7.50 -7.84 -5.70
N ALA A 105 -7.66 -9.14 -5.97
CA ALA A 105 -7.48 -10.20 -4.98
C ALA A 105 -6.02 -10.27 -4.48
N ASN A 106 -5.03 -10.05 -5.35
CA ASN A 106 -3.62 -9.97 -4.97
C ASN A 106 -3.36 -8.80 -4.02
N LEU A 107 -3.93 -7.61 -4.30
CA LEU A 107 -3.82 -6.46 -3.40
C LEU A 107 -4.38 -6.78 -2.02
N TRP A 108 -5.59 -7.35 -1.97
CA TRP A 108 -6.25 -7.75 -0.73
C TRP A 108 -5.40 -8.76 0.06
N THR A 109 -4.97 -9.82 -0.60
CA THR A 109 -4.24 -10.93 0.02
C THR A 109 -2.87 -10.46 0.53
N SER A 110 -2.08 -9.76 -0.31
CA SER A 110 -0.75 -9.29 0.09
C SER A 110 -0.82 -8.28 1.24
N ALA A 111 -1.77 -7.34 1.23
CA ALA A 111 -1.95 -6.40 2.33
C ALA A 111 -2.31 -7.13 3.65
N ASN A 112 -3.20 -8.15 3.60
CA ASN A 112 -3.55 -8.94 4.78
C ASN A 112 -2.40 -9.84 5.26
N LEU A 113 -1.57 -10.40 4.36
CA LEU A 113 -0.37 -11.14 4.72
C LEU A 113 0.65 -10.23 5.44
N VAL A 114 0.91 -9.05 4.90
CA VAL A 114 1.78 -8.06 5.54
C VAL A 114 1.25 -7.68 6.93
N LYS A 115 -0.05 -7.44 7.06
CA LYS A 115 -0.70 -7.18 8.35
C LYS A 115 -0.47 -8.32 9.35
N ALA A 116 -0.60 -9.57 8.89
CA ALA A 116 -0.41 -10.76 9.73
C ALA A 116 1.06 -10.95 10.15
N TYR A 117 2.01 -10.80 9.23
CA TYR A 117 3.45 -10.90 9.55
C TYR A 117 3.90 -9.75 10.47
N ALA A 118 3.39 -8.54 10.25
CA ALA A 118 3.65 -7.40 11.11
C ALA A 118 3.15 -7.63 12.55
N GLN A 119 1.97 -8.27 12.71
CA GLN A 119 1.47 -8.66 14.03
C GLN A 119 2.42 -9.67 14.71
N GLN A 120 2.99 -10.62 13.98
CA GLN A 120 3.97 -11.56 14.54
C GLN A 120 5.23 -10.86 15.07
N LEU A 121 5.70 -9.79 14.41
CA LEU A 121 6.81 -8.97 14.95
C LEU A 121 6.42 -8.32 16.28
N ILE A 122 5.23 -7.74 16.35
CA ILE A 122 4.74 -7.04 17.54
C ILE A 122 4.59 -8.03 18.70
N ASP A 123 3.93 -9.16 18.48
CA ASP A 123 3.61 -10.16 19.51
C ASP A 123 4.88 -10.82 20.10
N ASN A 124 5.94 -10.93 19.31
CA ASN A 124 7.16 -11.63 19.72
C ASN A 124 8.32 -10.68 20.04
N SER A 125 8.14 -9.36 19.97
CA SER A 125 9.21 -8.37 20.24
C SER A 125 9.82 -8.48 21.65
N SER A 126 9.08 -9.08 22.60
CA SER A 126 9.51 -9.27 23.99
C SER A 126 10.74 -10.19 24.14
N VAL A 127 11.07 -11.04 23.16
CA VAL A 127 12.27 -11.90 23.20
C VAL A 127 13.57 -11.11 22.96
N ILE A 128 13.47 -9.84 22.56
CA ILE A 128 14.61 -8.97 22.24
C ILE A 128 15.03 -8.24 23.50
N GLY A 129 16.26 -8.51 23.97
CA GLY A 129 16.81 -7.89 25.20
C GLY A 129 17.33 -6.47 24.98
N ASP A 130 17.86 -6.13 23.78
CA ASP A 130 18.35 -4.78 23.47
C ASP A 130 17.19 -3.80 23.22
N PRO A 131 17.04 -2.73 24.02
CA PRO A 131 15.91 -1.81 23.91
C PRO A 131 15.78 -1.13 22.53
N GLY A 132 16.90 -0.76 21.89
CA GLY A 132 16.88 -0.11 20.59
C GLY A 132 16.51 -1.07 19.46
N THR A 133 16.98 -2.32 19.50
CA THR A 133 16.60 -3.37 18.55
C THR A 133 15.12 -3.71 18.70
N LYS A 134 14.65 -3.87 19.96
CA LYS A 134 13.23 -4.10 20.25
C LYS A 134 12.36 -2.99 19.70
N ALA A 135 12.72 -1.74 20.00
CA ALA A 135 11.98 -0.57 19.51
C ALA A 135 11.92 -0.52 17.98
N GLY A 136 13.05 -0.81 17.30
CA GLY A 136 13.12 -0.90 15.85
C GLY A 136 12.16 -1.96 15.28
N VAL A 137 12.21 -3.19 15.80
CA VAL A 137 11.37 -4.32 15.37
C VAL A 137 9.88 -4.04 15.61
N GLU A 138 9.53 -3.57 16.81
CA GLU A 138 8.15 -3.30 17.19
C GLU A 138 7.55 -2.15 16.39
N ALA A 139 8.26 -1.02 16.27
CA ALA A 139 7.81 0.12 15.48
C ALA A 139 7.70 -0.22 13.98
N TYR A 140 8.61 -1.05 13.46
CA TYR A 140 8.54 -1.52 12.07
C TYR A 140 7.31 -2.40 11.82
N GLY A 141 7.00 -3.31 12.76
CA GLY A 141 5.78 -4.10 12.74
C GLY A 141 4.52 -3.22 12.76
N LEU A 142 4.45 -2.28 13.70
CA LEU A 142 3.33 -1.33 13.82
C LEU A 142 3.17 -0.48 12.54
N PHE A 143 4.27 0.00 11.97
CA PHE A 143 4.27 0.76 10.72
C PHE A 143 3.66 -0.04 9.57
N PHE A 144 4.13 -1.26 9.30
CA PHE A 144 3.61 -2.07 8.20
C PHE A 144 2.18 -2.58 8.44
N LYS A 145 1.81 -2.86 9.69
CA LYS A 145 0.42 -3.19 10.05
C LYS A 145 -0.51 -2.03 9.70
N ALA A 146 -0.17 -0.83 10.11
CA ALA A 146 -0.97 0.36 9.84
C ALA A 146 -0.97 0.73 8.35
N LEU A 147 0.17 0.59 7.65
CA LEU A 147 0.27 0.80 6.21
C LEU A 147 -0.69 -0.14 5.45
N ALA A 148 -0.74 -1.41 5.83
CA ALA A 148 -1.64 -2.39 5.23
C ALA A 148 -3.12 -2.02 5.47
N ILE A 149 -3.50 -1.69 6.71
CA ILE A 149 -4.87 -1.29 7.05
C ILE A 149 -5.28 -0.04 6.28
N GLY A 150 -4.44 1.01 6.30
CA GLY A 150 -4.72 2.26 5.61
C GLY A 150 -4.83 2.07 4.09
N THR A 151 -4.01 1.19 3.51
CA THR A 151 -4.09 0.84 2.08
C THR A 151 -5.39 0.11 1.75
N LEU A 152 -5.83 -0.85 2.58
CA LEU A 152 -7.14 -1.48 2.39
C LEU A 152 -8.26 -0.43 2.39
N CYS A 153 -8.21 0.56 3.28
CA CYS A 153 -9.17 1.66 3.35
C CYS A 153 -9.14 2.61 2.13
N GLN A 154 -8.08 2.59 1.31
CA GLN A 154 -8.06 3.34 0.05
C GLN A 154 -8.95 2.71 -1.01
N PHE A 155 -9.13 1.39 -1.00
CA PHE A 155 -9.82 0.65 -2.04
C PHE A 155 -11.17 0.08 -1.60
N TRP A 156 -11.36 -0.24 -0.31
CA TRP A 156 -12.57 -0.86 0.22
C TRP A 156 -13.28 0.05 1.24
N GLU A 157 -14.59 -0.03 1.23
CA GLU A 157 -15.45 0.76 2.13
C GLU A 157 -15.38 0.30 3.59
N GLN A 158 -15.03 -0.95 3.80
CA GLN A 158 -14.79 -1.52 5.12
C GLN A 158 -13.53 -2.38 5.09
N ALA A 159 -12.83 -2.45 6.19
CA ALA A 159 -11.61 -3.27 6.33
C ALA A 159 -11.55 -3.94 7.70
N SER A 160 -10.94 -5.12 7.76
CA SER A 160 -10.59 -5.73 9.04
C SER A 160 -9.23 -5.22 9.52
N THR A 161 -9.19 -4.78 10.76
CA THR A 161 -7.96 -4.39 11.47
C THR A 161 -7.39 -5.54 12.30
N GLU A 162 -8.18 -6.59 12.49
CA GLU A 162 -7.83 -7.76 13.28
C GLU A 162 -6.87 -8.69 12.55
N VAL A 163 -6.08 -9.42 13.32
CA VAL A 163 -5.30 -10.57 12.88
C VAL A 163 -5.73 -11.76 13.74
N ILE A 164 -6.36 -12.74 13.11
CA ILE A 164 -6.82 -13.95 13.78
C ILE A 164 -5.66 -14.96 13.83
N SER A 165 -5.40 -15.54 14.99
CA SER A 165 -4.39 -16.59 15.12
C SER A 165 -4.81 -17.85 14.31
N SER A 166 -3.81 -18.67 13.92
CA SER A 166 -4.10 -19.92 13.20
C SER A 166 -5.01 -20.85 14.00
N ASN A 167 -4.83 -20.91 15.33
CA ASN A 167 -5.64 -21.76 16.19
C ASN A 167 -7.09 -21.26 16.29
N ASP A 168 -7.28 -19.96 16.45
CA ASP A 168 -8.61 -19.34 16.51
C ASP A 168 -9.32 -19.48 15.15
N TYR A 169 -8.59 -19.33 14.04
CA TYR A 169 -9.11 -19.53 12.70
C TYR A 169 -9.59 -20.99 12.48
N ILE A 170 -8.80 -21.98 12.92
CA ILE A 170 -9.19 -23.39 12.91
C ILE A 170 -10.40 -23.62 13.82
N GLY A 171 -10.47 -22.92 14.96
CA GLY A 171 -11.62 -22.91 15.88
C GLY A 171 -12.88 -22.24 15.31
N GLY A 172 -12.82 -21.68 14.10
CA GLY A 172 -13.99 -21.07 13.44
C GLY A 172 -14.08 -19.56 13.59
N LEU A 173 -13.17 -18.90 14.33
CA LEU A 173 -13.15 -17.45 14.43
C LEU A 173 -12.78 -16.82 13.08
N ARG A 174 -13.46 -15.74 12.72
CA ARG A 174 -13.20 -14.99 11.49
C ARG A 174 -13.09 -13.50 11.82
N PRO A 175 -12.24 -12.75 11.08
CA PRO A 175 -12.09 -11.32 11.33
C PRO A 175 -13.38 -10.55 11.04
N SER A 176 -13.69 -9.60 11.89
CA SER A 176 -14.80 -8.67 11.69
C SER A 176 -14.36 -7.48 10.81
N PHE A 177 -15.32 -6.84 10.16
CA PHE A 177 -15.08 -5.64 9.37
C PHE A 177 -15.48 -4.39 10.14
N LYS A 178 -14.72 -3.34 9.95
CA LYS A 178 -15.00 -2.00 10.50
C LYS A 178 -15.26 -1.03 9.36
N PRO A 179 -16.19 -0.08 9.54
CA PRO A 179 -16.34 1.05 8.62
C PRO A 179 -14.99 1.74 8.39
N ARG A 180 -14.77 2.23 7.19
CA ARG A 180 -13.51 2.85 6.75
C ARG A 180 -12.95 3.87 7.74
N ALA A 181 -13.81 4.76 8.25
CA ALA A 181 -13.38 5.79 9.19
C ALA A 181 -12.82 5.17 10.49
N ALA A 182 -13.47 4.16 11.05
CA ALA A 182 -13.00 3.47 12.25
C ALA A 182 -11.72 2.68 12.01
N ALA A 183 -11.57 2.05 10.84
CA ALA A 183 -10.35 1.35 10.49
C ALA A 183 -9.16 2.31 10.28
N LEU A 184 -9.39 3.49 9.70
CA LEU A 184 -8.38 4.55 9.60
C LEU A 184 -8.00 5.12 10.97
N ASP A 185 -8.96 5.28 11.87
CA ASP A 185 -8.68 5.72 13.25
C ASP A 185 -7.74 4.75 13.97
N GLU A 186 -7.98 3.46 13.80
CA GLU A 186 -7.12 2.44 14.37
C GLU A 186 -5.72 2.43 13.72
N ALA A 187 -5.63 2.56 12.39
CA ALA A 187 -4.35 2.68 11.71
C ALA A 187 -3.53 3.89 12.22
N ILE A 188 -4.20 5.04 12.41
CA ILE A 188 -3.57 6.25 12.97
C ILE A 188 -3.13 6.01 14.43
N ALA A 189 -3.93 5.34 15.25
CA ALA A 189 -3.58 5.00 16.62
C ALA A 189 -2.36 4.08 16.70
N ILE A 190 -2.29 3.06 15.83
CA ILE A 190 -1.14 2.16 15.70
C ILE A 190 0.12 2.94 15.30
N LEU A 191 0.02 3.89 14.37
CA LEU A 191 1.16 4.74 13.98
C LEU A 191 1.60 5.68 15.11
N LYS A 192 0.67 6.25 15.87
CA LYS A 192 0.98 7.07 17.05
C LYS A 192 1.70 6.23 18.13
N GLN A 193 1.34 4.96 18.29
CA GLN A 193 2.06 4.02 19.15
C GLN A 193 3.50 3.79 18.62
N ALA A 194 3.67 3.55 17.33
CA ALA A 194 5.00 3.40 16.72
C ALA A 194 5.87 4.65 16.90
N ASP A 195 5.29 5.83 16.75
CA ASP A 195 5.96 7.12 16.96
C ASP A 195 6.45 7.29 18.42
N ALA A 196 5.61 6.92 19.38
CA ALA A 196 6.00 6.96 20.79
C ALA A 196 7.16 6.00 21.10
N ILE A 197 7.16 4.80 20.51
CA ILE A 197 8.22 3.81 20.70
C ILE A 197 9.56 4.33 20.18
N VAL A 198 9.61 4.84 18.93
CA VAL A 198 10.88 5.33 18.34
C VAL A 198 11.37 6.63 18.98
N LYS A 199 10.49 7.41 19.58
CA LYS A 199 10.86 8.59 20.39
C LYS A 199 11.45 8.22 21.75
N ALA A 200 10.94 7.15 22.37
CA ALA A 200 11.45 6.66 23.64
C ALA A 200 12.80 5.94 23.47
N ASN A 201 12.95 5.14 22.43
CA ASN A 201 14.17 4.40 22.11
C ASN A 201 14.39 4.41 20.60
N ALA A 202 15.44 5.09 20.14
CA ALA A 202 15.82 5.06 18.74
C ALA A 202 16.20 3.62 18.29
N PRO A 203 15.87 3.22 17.05
CA PRO A 203 16.31 1.95 16.50
C PRO A 203 17.83 1.79 16.58
N SER A 204 18.31 0.64 17.08
CA SER A 204 19.72 0.39 17.30
C SER A 204 20.53 0.30 16.01
N ALA A 205 21.86 0.42 16.11
CA ALA A 205 22.76 0.19 14.97
C ALA A 205 22.62 -1.25 14.45
N THR A 206 22.39 -2.24 15.32
CA THR A 206 22.16 -3.65 14.95
C THR A 206 20.90 -3.82 14.10
N PHE A 207 19.78 -3.20 14.52
CA PHE A 207 18.56 -3.18 13.73
C PHE A 207 18.79 -2.52 12.36
N ASN A 208 19.40 -1.35 12.36
CA ASN A 208 19.64 -0.58 11.13
C ASN A 208 20.58 -1.33 10.15
N ALA A 209 21.58 -2.04 10.65
CA ALA A 209 22.48 -2.84 9.83
C ALA A 209 21.77 -4.04 9.17
N LYS A 210 20.84 -4.67 9.87
CA LYS A 210 20.11 -5.87 9.38
C LYS A 210 18.90 -5.54 8.52
N VAL A 211 18.07 -4.61 8.95
CA VAL A 211 16.80 -4.26 8.28
C VAL A 211 17.00 -3.19 7.20
N GLY A 212 18.01 -2.34 7.38
CA GLY A 212 18.34 -1.22 6.50
C GLY A 212 17.72 0.10 6.99
N THR A 213 18.24 1.20 6.44
CA THR A 213 17.82 2.57 6.75
C THR A 213 17.09 3.25 5.59
N ASP A 214 16.73 2.47 4.56
CA ASP A 214 16.07 2.97 3.35
C ASP A 214 14.67 3.52 3.64
N ILE A 215 14.06 3.05 4.72
CA ILE A 215 12.82 3.59 5.30
C ILE A 215 13.18 4.26 6.60
N SER A 216 13.16 5.60 6.64
CA SER A 216 13.31 6.36 7.87
C SER A 216 12.03 6.19 8.71
N LEU A 217 12.05 5.29 9.70
CA LEU A 217 10.86 5.02 10.52
C LEU A 217 10.23 6.28 11.10
N PRO A 218 10.96 7.22 11.74
CA PRO A 218 10.33 8.44 12.29
C PRO A 218 9.60 9.25 11.23
N ASN A 219 10.21 9.46 10.05
CA ASN A 219 9.58 10.24 8.98
C ASN A 219 8.45 9.47 8.29
N ALA A 220 8.62 8.16 8.03
CA ALA A 220 7.62 7.34 7.38
C ALA A 220 6.35 7.19 8.26
N ILE A 221 6.52 7.06 9.57
CA ILE A 221 5.41 7.03 10.53
C ILE A 221 4.62 8.34 10.48
N GLN A 222 5.28 9.49 10.57
CA GLN A 222 4.62 10.80 10.51
C GLN A 222 3.95 11.05 9.15
N ALA A 223 4.59 10.63 8.05
CA ALA A 223 3.99 10.74 6.72
C ALA A 223 2.71 9.92 6.59
N MET A 224 2.66 8.69 7.15
CA MET A 224 1.44 7.88 7.14
C MET A 224 0.38 8.42 8.10
N ILE A 225 0.74 8.99 9.26
CA ILE A 225 -0.20 9.71 10.12
C ILE A 225 -0.82 10.87 9.35
N ALA A 226 -0.03 11.67 8.64
CA ALA A 226 -0.52 12.79 7.85
C ALA A 226 -1.48 12.32 6.75
N ARG A 227 -1.08 11.30 5.97
CA ARG A 227 -1.90 10.73 4.88
C ARG A 227 -3.24 10.18 5.38
N PHE A 228 -3.21 9.31 6.40
CA PHE A 228 -4.43 8.66 6.88
C PHE A 228 -5.33 9.62 7.68
N SER A 229 -4.75 10.60 8.37
CA SER A 229 -5.53 11.67 9.00
C SER A 229 -6.25 12.53 7.97
N LEU A 230 -5.58 12.91 6.87
CA LEU A 230 -6.22 13.62 5.77
C LEU A 230 -7.36 12.80 5.14
N MET A 231 -7.11 11.49 4.89
CA MET A 231 -8.12 10.57 4.35
C MET A 231 -9.35 10.43 5.28
N ASN A 232 -9.15 10.59 6.58
CA ASN A 232 -10.20 10.48 7.61
C ASN A 232 -10.79 11.84 8.02
N GLY A 233 -10.44 12.92 7.31
CA GLY A 233 -10.96 14.26 7.59
C GLY A 233 -10.42 14.92 8.86
N LYS A 234 -9.38 14.35 9.50
CA LYS A 234 -8.73 14.89 10.70
C LYS A 234 -7.67 15.93 10.29
N LEU A 235 -8.14 17.10 9.89
CA LEU A 235 -7.31 18.10 9.24
C LEU A 235 -6.15 18.59 10.13
N ASP A 236 -6.40 18.83 11.42
CA ASP A 236 -5.37 19.35 12.34
C ASP A 236 -4.28 18.29 12.60
N ASP A 237 -4.67 17.02 12.78
CA ASP A 237 -3.73 15.90 12.92
C ASP A 237 -2.89 15.72 11.64
N ALA A 238 -3.52 15.85 10.47
CA ALA A 238 -2.83 15.76 9.17
C ALA A 238 -1.79 16.88 9.01
N LEU A 239 -2.15 18.12 9.37
CA LEU A 239 -1.25 19.27 9.30
C LEU A 239 -0.07 19.13 10.28
N ALA A 240 -0.36 18.74 11.52
CA ALA A 240 0.67 18.56 12.55
C ALA A 240 1.67 17.47 12.13
N ALA A 241 1.20 16.32 11.67
CA ALA A 241 2.05 15.23 11.24
C ALA A 241 2.85 15.58 9.96
N ALA A 242 2.23 16.25 8.97
CA ALA A 242 2.94 16.71 7.77
C ALA A 242 4.07 17.70 8.08
N ASN A 243 3.89 18.55 9.09
CA ASN A 243 4.93 19.45 9.56
C ASN A 243 6.09 18.74 10.30
N ALA A 244 5.84 17.57 10.86
CA ALA A 244 6.86 16.79 11.56
C ALA A 244 7.77 15.98 10.61
N VAL A 245 7.40 15.84 9.33
CA VAL A 245 8.21 15.13 8.33
C VAL A 245 9.31 16.03 7.79
N SER A 246 10.57 15.57 7.86
CA SER A 246 11.70 16.27 7.24
C SER A 246 11.58 16.24 5.71
N PRO A 247 11.69 17.37 5.02
CA PRO A 247 11.60 17.43 3.56
C PRO A 247 12.83 16.85 2.84
N THR A 248 13.93 16.60 3.56
CA THR A 248 15.21 16.14 2.99
C THR A 248 15.50 14.68 3.29
N VAL A 249 14.76 14.04 4.19
CA VAL A 249 14.91 12.63 4.53
C VAL A 249 13.98 11.78 3.69
N LEU A 250 14.57 10.90 2.89
CA LEU A 250 13.83 10.02 2.01
C LEU A 250 13.49 8.70 2.70
N SER A 251 12.37 8.14 2.29
CA SER A 251 11.97 6.76 2.60
C SER A 251 11.57 6.08 1.29
N VAL A 252 12.31 5.04 0.92
CA VAL A 252 12.17 4.39 -0.38
C VAL A 252 12.21 2.86 -0.26
N PHE A 253 11.52 2.17 -1.15
CA PHE A 253 11.76 0.77 -1.45
C PHE A 253 12.90 0.69 -2.46
N LYS A 254 13.99 0.02 -2.07
CA LYS A 254 15.13 -0.24 -2.96
C LYS A 254 15.01 -1.61 -3.58
N TYR A 255 15.56 -1.72 -4.78
CA TYR A 255 15.54 -2.93 -5.59
C TYR A 255 16.94 -3.32 -6.01
N ASP A 256 17.11 -4.60 -6.35
CA ASP A 256 18.36 -5.20 -6.80
C ASP A 256 18.09 -6.20 -7.94
N ALA A 257 19.12 -6.88 -8.43
CA ALA A 257 18.99 -7.82 -9.54
C ALA A 257 18.07 -9.02 -9.26
N VAL A 258 17.85 -9.36 -7.98
CA VAL A 258 16.98 -10.47 -7.52
C VAL A 258 15.59 -9.96 -7.15
N ASN A 259 15.53 -8.84 -6.45
CA ASN A 259 14.30 -8.19 -6.00
C ASN A 259 14.09 -6.95 -6.87
N GLN A 260 13.47 -7.13 -8.02
CA GLN A 260 13.34 -6.09 -9.03
C GLN A 260 12.14 -5.18 -8.78
N ASN A 261 12.20 -3.93 -9.28
CA ASN A 261 11.08 -2.99 -9.28
C ASN A 261 9.86 -3.63 -9.95
N PRO A 262 8.79 -3.94 -9.22
CA PRO A 262 7.69 -4.73 -9.75
C PRO A 262 6.84 -3.96 -10.76
N VAL A 263 6.78 -2.63 -10.64
CA VAL A 263 5.98 -1.80 -11.56
C VAL A 263 6.64 -1.75 -12.92
N TYR A 264 7.96 -1.55 -12.97
CA TYR A 264 8.72 -1.63 -14.21
C TYR A 264 8.65 -3.03 -14.80
N ARG A 265 9.04 -4.05 -14.02
CA ARG A 265 9.19 -5.42 -14.51
C ARG A 265 7.87 -6.05 -14.96
N SER A 266 6.82 -5.91 -14.19
CA SER A 266 5.53 -6.58 -14.44
C SER A 266 4.52 -5.71 -15.17
N GLY A 267 4.62 -4.39 -15.05
CA GLY A 267 3.67 -3.45 -15.66
C GLY A 267 4.16 -2.91 -17.00
N PHE A 268 5.41 -2.45 -17.08
CA PHE A 268 5.86 -1.63 -18.20
C PHE A 268 6.79 -2.35 -19.17
N VAL A 269 7.61 -3.28 -18.73
CA VAL A 269 8.57 -4.01 -19.60
C VAL A 269 8.04 -5.38 -19.99
N SER A 270 7.51 -6.13 -19.05
CA SER A 270 7.02 -7.47 -19.31
C SER A 270 5.72 -7.41 -20.13
N ASN A 271 5.84 -7.59 -21.43
CA ASN A 271 4.73 -7.66 -22.39
C ASN A 271 3.98 -6.35 -22.66
N ASN A 272 4.50 -5.17 -22.24
CA ASN A 272 3.79 -3.90 -22.41
C ASN A 272 2.31 -3.98 -21.99
N VAL A 273 2.07 -4.40 -20.75
CA VAL A 273 0.72 -4.74 -20.28
C VAL A 273 -0.11 -3.49 -20.06
N VAL A 274 0.50 -2.44 -19.51
CA VAL A 274 -0.14 -1.15 -19.24
C VAL A 274 0.75 0.00 -19.72
N ALA A 275 0.14 1.15 -19.98
CA ALA A 275 0.83 2.39 -20.32
C ALA A 275 0.34 3.55 -19.47
N GLY A 276 1.22 4.52 -19.22
CA GLY A 276 0.83 5.82 -18.66
C GLY A 276 -0.04 6.59 -19.64
N VAL A 277 -1.16 7.12 -19.16
CA VAL A 277 -2.06 7.94 -19.96
C VAL A 277 -1.47 9.35 -20.11
N ALA A 278 -1.51 9.90 -21.33
CA ALA A 278 -1.09 11.27 -21.57
C ALA A 278 -1.79 12.25 -20.64
N ASN A 279 -1.08 13.32 -20.26
CA ASN A 279 -1.60 14.32 -19.32
C ASN A 279 -2.05 13.74 -17.97
N PHE A 280 -1.49 12.59 -17.53
CA PHE A 280 -1.85 11.92 -16.27
C PHE A 280 -3.34 11.53 -16.19
N GLY A 281 -4.00 11.38 -17.35
CA GLY A 281 -5.44 11.16 -17.45
C GLY A 281 -6.28 12.39 -17.09
N LEU A 282 -5.68 13.56 -17.00
CA LEU A 282 -6.35 14.83 -16.74
C LEU A 282 -6.79 15.53 -18.03
N THR A 283 -7.94 16.20 -17.99
CA THR A 283 -8.54 16.87 -19.16
C THR A 283 -9.06 18.27 -18.81
N GLY A 284 -9.32 19.09 -19.81
CA GLY A 284 -9.88 20.44 -19.62
C GLY A 284 -8.96 21.33 -18.77
N THR A 285 -9.53 22.01 -17.79
CA THR A 285 -8.80 22.91 -16.88
C THR A 285 -7.76 22.21 -15.99
N LEU A 286 -7.92 20.90 -15.81
CA LEU A 286 -6.99 20.08 -15.03
C LEU A 286 -5.79 19.56 -15.85
N ALA A 287 -5.81 19.69 -17.19
CA ALA A 287 -4.68 19.28 -18.01
C ALA A 287 -3.39 19.98 -17.52
N PRO A 288 -2.23 19.27 -17.50
CA PRO A 288 -0.98 19.88 -17.11
C PRO A 288 -0.60 21.00 -18.07
N GLU A 289 0.08 21.99 -17.56
CA GLU A 289 0.68 23.03 -18.40
C GLU A 289 1.77 22.42 -19.28
N ALA A 290 1.87 22.82 -20.54
CA ALA A 290 2.82 22.25 -21.49
C ALA A 290 4.30 22.37 -21.04
N ALA A 291 4.59 23.39 -20.20
CA ALA A 291 5.92 23.60 -19.63
C ALA A 291 6.20 22.78 -18.37
N ASP A 292 5.23 21.98 -17.88
CA ASP A 292 5.41 21.19 -16.65
C ASP A 292 6.47 20.09 -16.87
N ALA A 293 7.63 20.26 -16.21
CA ALA A 293 8.75 19.35 -16.36
C ALA A 293 8.46 17.91 -15.88
N ARG A 294 7.42 17.70 -15.06
CA ARG A 294 6.98 16.39 -14.60
C ARG A 294 6.39 15.53 -15.72
N ILE A 295 5.90 16.13 -16.81
CA ILE A 295 5.47 15.39 -18.01
C ILE A 295 6.64 14.58 -18.57
N ALA A 296 7.78 15.21 -18.76
CA ALA A 296 8.99 14.52 -19.24
C ALA A 296 9.54 13.53 -18.22
N PHE A 297 9.44 13.86 -16.92
CA PHE A 297 9.90 12.99 -15.84
C PHE A 297 9.11 11.68 -15.78
N TYR A 298 7.78 11.71 -15.85
CA TYR A 298 6.93 10.53 -15.66
C TYR A 298 6.52 9.84 -16.97
N LEU A 299 6.36 10.60 -18.06
CA LEU A 299 5.76 10.14 -19.32
C LEU A 299 6.67 10.36 -20.53
N GLY A 300 7.95 10.67 -20.30
CA GLY A 300 8.93 10.96 -21.35
C GLY A 300 9.54 9.72 -22.03
N GLY A 301 9.09 8.51 -21.69
CA GLY A 301 9.63 7.28 -22.24
C GLY A 301 9.32 7.08 -23.71
N ALA A 302 10.30 6.52 -24.45
CA ALA A 302 10.17 6.18 -25.88
C ALA A 302 9.43 4.86 -26.13
N THR A 303 9.18 4.06 -25.08
CA THR A 303 8.45 2.78 -25.17
C THR A 303 6.94 2.99 -25.23
N LEU A 304 6.19 1.94 -25.58
CA LEU A 304 4.74 1.98 -25.59
C LEU A 304 4.14 2.34 -24.21
N SER A 305 4.80 1.96 -23.13
CA SER A 305 4.37 2.27 -21.77
C SER A 305 4.51 3.75 -21.42
N LYS A 306 5.38 4.50 -22.12
CA LYS A 306 5.76 5.90 -21.86
C LYS A 306 6.28 6.17 -20.43
N ALA A 307 6.25 5.18 -19.54
CA ALA A 307 6.62 5.36 -18.15
C ALA A 307 8.14 5.55 -18.00
N THR A 308 8.50 6.54 -17.18
CA THR A 308 9.87 6.85 -16.75
C THR A 308 9.88 7.21 -15.26
N GLY A 309 10.78 8.05 -14.82
CA GLY A 309 10.90 8.43 -13.41
C GLY A 309 11.27 7.23 -12.55
N PHE A 310 10.40 6.84 -11.64
CA PHE A 310 10.59 5.71 -10.71
C PHE A 310 10.41 4.33 -11.37
N PHE A 311 10.10 4.27 -12.66
CA PHE A 311 9.64 3.06 -13.35
C PHE A 311 10.37 2.83 -14.70
N LYS A 312 11.63 3.22 -14.83
CA LYS A 312 12.41 3.08 -16.07
C LYS A 312 13.37 1.90 -16.06
N SER A 313 13.63 1.30 -14.89
CA SER A 313 14.54 0.15 -14.74
C SER A 313 14.16 -0.74 -13.56
N ASP A 314 14.73 -1.96 -13.55
CA ASP A 314 14.59 -2.91 -12.44
C ASP A 314 15.11 -2.41 -11.09
N LEU A 315 16.00 -1.44 -11.11
CA LEU A 315 16.73 -0.95 -9.95
C LEU A 315 16.21 0.41 -9.44
N ASP A 316 15.29 1.04 -10.18
CA ASP A 316 14.74 2.33 -9.75
C ASP A 316 13.98 2.18 -8.45
N VAL A 317 14.27 3.06 -7.51
CA VAL A 317 13.58 3.10 -6.21
C VAL A 317 12.14 3.57 -6.36
N ILE A 318 11.23 3.05 -5.53
CA ILE A 318 9.86 3.56 -5.41
C ILE A 318 9.72 4.23 -4.05
N PRO A 319 9.30 5.50 -3.98
CA PRO A 319 9.09 6.19 -2.69
C PRO A 319 8.00 5.52 -1.85
N VAL A 320 8.21 5.41 -0.53
CA VAL A 320 7.15 5.09 0.45
C VAL A 320 6.16 6.24 0.52
N TYR A 321 6.68 7.44 0.48
CA TYR A 321 5.97 8.71 0.30
C TYR A 321 6.91 9.70 -0.39
N LEU A 322 6.35 10.68 -1.09
CA LEU A 322 7.11 11.82 -1.60
C LEU A 322 7.12 12.94 -0.55
N PRO A 323 8.26 13.59 -0.27
CA PRO A 323 8.26 14.79 0.60
C PRO A 323 7.26 15.86 0.13
N SER A 324 7.06 15.98 -1.16
CA SER A 324 6.07 16.88 -1.78
C SER A 324 4.62 16.50 -1.46
N GLU A 325 4.32 15.25 -1.15
CA GLU A 325 3.00 14.86 -0.63
C GLU A 325 2.67 15.61 0.67
N MET A 326 3.64 15.74 1.56
CA MET A 326 3.46 16.48 2.82
C MET A 326 3.17 17.96 2.58
N ILE A 327 3.82 18.57 1.59
CA ILE A 327 3.55 19.95 1.19
C ILE A 327 2.11 20.07 0.64
N LEU A 328 1.67 19.12 -0.19
CA LEU A 328 0.32 19.11 -0.75
C LEU A 328 -0.75 18.80 0.30
N ILE A 329 -0.45 18.00 1.32
CA ILE A 329 -1.33 17.80 2.48
C ILE A 329 -1.50 19.13 3.22
N LYS A 330 -0.42 19.85 3.49
CA LYS A 330 -0.49 21.17 4.14
C LYS A 330 -1.30 22.18 3.33
N ALA A 331 -1.05 22.27 2.02
CA ALA A 331 -1.81 23.14 1.12
C ALA A 331 -3.31 22.81 1.15
N GLU A 332 -3.68 21.52 1.07
CA GLU A 332 -5.06 21.09 1.10
C GLU A 332 -5.75 21.38 2.43
N VAL A 333 -5.09 21.08 3.55
CA VAL A 333 -5.64 21.36 4.88
C VAL A 333 -5.87 22.85 5.06
N LEU A 334 -4.89 23.68 4.74
CA LEU A 334 -5.00 25.15 4.85
C LEU A 334 -6.13 25.69 3.97
N ALA A 335 -6.26 25.21 2.73
CA ALA A 335 -7.36 25.61 1.86
C ALA A 335 -8.73 25.21 2.42
N ARG A 336 -8.86 23.97 2.96
CA ARG A 336 -10.11 23.49 3.59
C ARG A 336 -10.46 24.27 4.86
N GLN A 337 -9.47 24.79 5.57
CA GLN A 337 -9.64 25.70 6.72
C GLN A 337 -9.87 27.17 6.32
N ASN A 338 -10.04 27.43 5.03
CA ASN A 338 -10.20 28.78 4.45
C ASN A 338 -9.00 29.73 4.70
N LYS A 339 -7.82 29.18 4.93
CA LYS A 339 -6.54 29.91 5.04
C LYS A 339 -5.88 30.01 3.67
N ILE A 340 -6.52 30.73 2.76
CA ILE A 340 -6.23 30.68 1.32
C ILE A 340 -4.82 31.17 0.99
N ALA A 341 -4.40 32.29 1.57
CA ALA A 341 -3.06 32.83 1.33
C ALA A 341 -1.96 31.86 1.77
N GLU A 342 -2.12 31.22 2.92
CA GLU A 342 -1.18 30.21 3.42
C GLU A 342 -1.19 28.94 2.53
N ALA A 343 -2.35 28.51 2.07
CA ALA A 343 -2.49 27.39 1.14
C ALA A 343 -1.75 27.65 -0.19
N ILE A 344 -1.85 28.85 -0.74
CA ILE A 344 -1.15 29.28 -1.96
C ILE A 344 0.37 29.28 -1.74
N VAL A 345 0.86 29.69 -0.57
CA VAL A 345 2.28 29.61 -0.23
C VAL A 345 2.79 28.16 -0.30
N GLU A 346 2.08 27.22 0.31
CA GLU A 346 2.46 25.78 0.23
C GLU A 346 2.33 25.24 -1.20
N LEU A 347 1.25 25.55 -1.92
CA LEU A 347 1.04 25.17 -3.31
C LEU A 347 2.19 25.64 -4.23
N ASN A 348 2.66 26.86 -4.04
CA ASN A 348 3.74 27.44 -4.83
C ASN A 348 5.08 26.72 -4.60
N LYS A 349 5.32 26.11 -3.44
CA LYS A 349 6.50 25.26 -3.22
C LYS A 349 6.53 24.05 -4.17
N ILE A 350 5.38 23.59 -4.66
CA ILE A 350 5.28 22.52 -5.65
C ILE A 350 5.41 23.09 -7.06
N ARG A 351 4.63 24.12 -7.39
CA ARG A 351 4.60 24.70 -8.74
C ARG A 351 5.95 25.24 -9.18
N THR A 352 6.60 26.00 -8.32
CA THR A 352 7.88 26.67 -8.65
C THR A 352 9.13 25.83 -8.36
N LYS A 353 8.94 24.58 -7.93
CA LYS A 353 10.03 23.67 -7.53
C LYS A 353 10.99 23.39 -8.69
N THR A 354 12.27 23.77 -8.54
CA THR A 354 13.34 23.59 -9.54
C THR A 354 14.32 22.49 -9.16
N THR A 355 14.35 22.10 -7.88
CA THR A 355 15.20 21.03 -7.33
C THR A 355 14.39 20.12 -6.43
N ASP A 356 14.70 18.82 -6.44
CA ASP A 356 14.04 17.81 -5.61
C ASP A 356 14.99 16.62 -5.44
N PRO A 357 15.10 16.02 -4.25
CA PRO A 357 15.98 14.87 -4.01
C PRO A 357 15.65 13.65 -4.88
N LEU A 358 14.39 13.53 -5.33
CA LEU A 358 13.91 12.47 -6.23
C LEU A 358 13.72 12.98 -7.67
N SER A 359 14.17 14.19 -7.97
CA SER A 359 14.11 14.84 -9.30
C SER A 359 12.69 15.16 -9.79
N VAL A 360 11.68 15.12 -8.96
CA VAL A 360 10.30 15.49 -9.30
C VAL A 360 10.17 17.01 -9.21
N THR A 361 10.27 17.72 -10.32
CA THR A 361 10.27 19.18 -10.37
C THR A 361 9.26 19.71 -11.39
N ALA A 362 8.39 20.62 -10.98
CA ALA A 362 7.37 21.20 -11.87
C ALA A 362 7.95 22.32 -12.76
N LYS A 363 8.79 23.19 -12.20
CA LYS A 363 9.40 24.35 -12.88
C LYS A 363 8.39 25.30 -13.51
N LEU A 364 7.23 25.44 -12.88
CA LEU A 364 6.14 26.30 -13.33
C LEU A 364 6.22 27.69 -12.66
N ALA A 365 5.45 28.63 -13.18
CA ALA A 365 5.20 29.89 -12.51
C ALA A 365 4.38 29.68 -11.22
N ALA A 366 4.45 30.63 -10.29
CA ALA A 366 3.57 30.66 -9.13
C ALA A 366 2.10 30.67 -9.56
N TYR A 367 1.23 30.20 -8.69
CA TYR A 367 -0.21 30.23 -8.91
C TYR A 367 -0.69 31.69 -9.09
N SER A 368 -1.48 31.90 -10.14
CA SER A 368 -2.05 33.20 -10.49
C SER A 368 -3.56 33.13 -10.75
N GLY A 369 -4.19 32.04 -10.36
CA GLY A 369 -5.64 31.87 -10.47
C GLY A 369 -6.42 32.61 -9.38
N ALA A 370 -7.73 32.41 -9.34
CA ALA A 370 -8.60 33.04 -8.34
C ALA A 370 -8.27 32.56 -6.92
N GLU A 371 -8.12 33.48 -5.98
CA GLU A 371 -7.82 33.21 -4.57
C GLU A 371 -9.07 32.84 -3.77
N THR A 372 -9.89 31.94 -4.32
CA THR A 372 -11.07 31.38 -3.65
C THR A 372 -10.77 29.95 -3.21
N GLN A 373 -11.45 29.47 -2.15
CA GLN A 373 -11.29 28.11 -1.64
C GLN A 373 -11.45 27.07 -2.75
N GLY A 374 -12.50 27.17 -3.57
CA GLY A 374 -12.79 26.22 -4.64
C GLY A 374 -11.70 26.19 -5.71
N ALA A 375 -11.24 27.36 -6.19
CA ALA A 375 -10.20 27.44 -7.21
C ALA A 375 -8.84 26.94 -6.71
N VAL A 376 -8.48 27.26 -5.47
CA VAL A 376 -7.23 26.78 -4.87
C VAL A 376 -7.27 25.28 -4.62
N LEU A 377 -8.40 24.73 -4.16
CA LEU A 377 -8.58 23.27 -4.01
C LEU A 377 -8.52 22.55 -5.36
N GLU A 378 -9.10 23.10 -6.43
CA GLU A 378 -9.02 22.53 -7.78
C GLU A 378 -7.56 22.47 -8.27
N GLU A 379 -6.80 23.54 -8.09
CA GLU A 379 -5.37 23.54 -8.43
C GLU A 379 -4.57 22.57 -7.57
N ILE A 380 -4.83 22.49 -6.26
CA ILE A 380 -4.19 21.51 -5.37
C ILE A 380 -4.49 20.08 -5.86
N TYR A 381 -5.73 19.76 -6.22
CA TYR A 381 -6.09 18.47 -6.80
C TYR A 381 -5.28 18.16 -8.07
N LYS A 382 -5.21 19.12 -9.01
CA LYS A 382 -4.40 19.01 -10.23
C LYS A 382 -2.93 18.72 -9.89
N GLN A 383 -2.35 19.50 -8.99
CA GLN A 383 -0.96 19.32 -8.58
C GLN A 383 -0.72 17.98 -7.87
N ARG A 384 -1.69 17.48 -7.08
CA ARG A 384 -1.62 16.14 -6.47
C ARG A 384 -1.62 15.04 -7.54
N CYS A 385 -2.51 15.11 -8.53
CA CYS A 385 -2.57 14.13 -9.61
C CYS A 385 -1.27 14.05 -10.44
N ILE A 386 -0.58 15.16 -10.64
CA ILE A 386 0.66 15.24 -11.41
C ILE A 386 1.86 14.84 -10.55
N GLU A 387 2.00 15.43 -9.37
CA GLU A 387 3.13 15.22 -8.46
C GLU A 387 3.19 13.78 -7.93
N LEU A 388 2.03 13.22 -7.63
CA LEU A 388 1.88 11.90 -7.01
C LEU A 388 1.46 10.82 -8.04
N PHE A 389 1.78 11.01 -9.32
CA PHE A 389 1.43 10.07 -10.38
C PHE A 389 1.91 8.66 -10.06
N LEU A 390 1.03 7.68 -10.18
CA LEU A 390 1.26 6.25 -9.86
C LEU A 390 1.70 5.98 -8.42
N SER A 391 1.38 6.87 -7.48
CA SER A 391 1.58 6.62 -6.05
C SER A 391 0.46 5.81 -5.39
N GLY A 392 -0.62 5.51 -6.14
CA GLY A 392 -1.79 4.81 -5.63
C GLY A 392 -2.78 5.69 -4.86
N LEU A 393 -2.70 7.00 -4.96
CA LEU A 393 -3.50 7.93 -4.14
C LEU A 393 -4.66 8.59 -4.90
N LYS A 394 -4.66 8.59 -6.23
CA LYS A 394 -5.63 9.35 -7.02
C LYS A 394 -7.08 8.91 -6.82
N LEU A 395 -7.35 7.61 -6.58
CA LEU A 395 -8.70 7.12 -6.30
C LEU A 395 -9.27 7.76 -5.02
N GLU A 396 -8.46 7.85 -3.99
CA GLU A 396 -8.80 8.53 -2.74
C GLU A 396 -8.97 10.04 -2.96
N ASP A 397 -8.06 10.65 -3.69
CA ASP A 397 -8.14 12.08 -4.01
C ASP A 397 -9.41 12.39 -4.80
N CYS A 398 -9.78 11.59 -5.79
CA CYS A 398 -11.04 11.74 -6.53
C CYS A 398 -12.27 11.76 -5.61
N ARG A 399 -12.31 10.87 -4.61
CA ARG A 399 -13.42 10.84 -3.64
C ARG A 399 -13.41 12.09 -2.75
N ARG A 400 -12.25 12.42 -2.18
CA ARG A 400 -12.11 13.51 -1.20
C ARG A 400 -12.34 14.90 -1.81
N PHE A 401 -12.00 15.06 -3.09
CA PHE A 401 -12.27 16.31 -3.83
C PHE A 401 -13.64 16.31 -4.54
N GLY A 402 -14.49 15.31 -4.33
CA GLY A 402 -15.81 15.24 -4.94
C GLY A 402 -15.77 15.18 -6.47
N ARG A 403 -14.71 14.59 -7.06
CA ARG A 403 -14.57 14.51 -8.52
C ARG A 403 -15.62 13.57 -9.14
N PRO A 404 -15.94 13.74 -10.43
CA PRO A 404 -16.92 12.92 -11.12
C PRO A 404 -16.73 11.41 -10.92
N GLY A 405 -17.78 10.73 -10.49
CA GLY A 405 -17.78 9.31 -10.13
C GLY A 405 -18.17 8.39 -11.28
N PRO A 406 -18.29 7.09 -11.02
CA PRO A 406 -18.51 6.08 -12.07
C PRO A 406 -19.81 6.29 -12.88
N ASN A 407 -20.80 6.96 -12.33
CA ASN A 407 -22.09 7.20 -13.00
C ASN A 407 -22.12 8.50 -13.82
N ASP A 408 -21.07 9.32 -13.73
CA ASP A 408 -20.94 10.56 -14.49
C ASP A 408 -20.41 10.28 -15.91
N ALA A 409 -20.88 11.04 -16.91
CA ALA A 409 -20.41 10.90 -18.30
C ALA A 409 -18.90 11.16 -18.42
N ASN A 410 -18.39 12.12 -17.64
CA ASN A 410 -16.97 12.49 -17.62
C ASN A 410 -16.28 12.00 -16.35
N PHE A 411 -16.55 10.76 -15.95
CA PHE A 411 -15.98 10.18 -14.73
C PHE A 411 -14.43 10.27 -14.70
N GLU A 412 -13.89 10.56 -13.52
CA GLU A 412 -12.46 10.55 -13.24
C GLU A 412 -12.03 9.27 -12.49
N ARG A 413 -13.00 8.54 -11.94
CA ARG A 413 -12.83 7.21 -11.36
C ARG A 413 -13.95 6.28 -11.80
N ASN A 414 -13.63 5.03 -12.10
CA ASN A 414 -14.59 4.06 -12.61
C ASN A 414 -15.29 3.23 -11.50
N ARG A 415 -14.86 3.40 -10.24
CA ARG A 415 -15.46 2.83 -9.01
C ARG A 415 -15.27 3.79 -7.84
N ASN A 416 -16.23 3.80 -6.92
CA ASN A 416 -16.03 4.50 -5.64
C ASN A 416 -15.21 3.65 -4.69
N PHE A 417 -15.58 2.39 -4.54
CA PHE A 417 -14.85 1.36 -3.79
C PHE A 417 -14.89 0.05 -4.56
N PHE A 418 -13.96 -0.83 -4.31
CA PHE A 418 -13.85 -2.11 -4.97
C PHE A 418 -14.78 -3.14 -4.32
N PRO A 419 -15.29 -4.13 -5.09
CA PRO A 419 -15.98 -5.28 -4.55
C PRO A 419 -15.02 -6.11 -3.69
N TYR A 420 -15.56 -6.90 -2.75
CA TYR A 420 -14.72 -7.78 -1.95
C TYR A 420 -14.29 -8.99 -2.78
N PRO A 421 -13.00 -9.42 -2.70
CA PRO A 421 -12.53 -10.59 -3.44
C PRO A 421 -13.27 -11.87 -3.04
N ASN A 422 -13.45 -12.77 -4.01
CA ASN A 422 -14.09 -14.08 -3.75
C ASN A 422 -13.34 -14.85 -2.66
N VAL A 423 -12.01 -14.78 -2.62
CA VAL A 423 -11.22 -15.42 -1.57
C VAL A 423 -11.64 -14.99 -0.16
N GLU A 424 -12.01 -13.73 0.04
CA GLU A 424 -12.54 -13.27 1.33
C GLU A 424 -13.94 -13.80 1.56
N ARG A 425 -14.84 -13.69 0.57
CA ARG A 425 -16.22 -14.20 0.69
C ARG A 425 -16.28 -15.69 1.00
N ASP A 426 -15.45 -16.49 0.35
CA ASP A 426 -15.43 -17.94 0.53
C ASP A 426 -14.93 -18.35 1.92
N ASN A 427 -13.98 -17.59 2.47
CA ASN A 427 -13.34 -17.91 3.76
C ASN A 427 -13.94 -17.18 4.96
N ASN A 428 -14.69 -16.08 4.75
CA ASN A 428 -15.28 -15.25 5.78
C ASN A 428 -16.70 -14.80 5.42
N GLN A 429 -17.51 -15.73 4.93
CA GLN A 429 -18.85 -15.48 4.36
C GLN A 429 -19.76 -14.69 5.32
N ALA A 430 -19.71 -15.02 6.62
CA ALA A 430 -20.60 -14.42 7.63
C ALA A 430 -20.32 -12.94 7.90
N ASN A 431 -19.04 -12.51 7.76
CA ASN A 431 -18.61 -11.16 8.14
C ASN A 431 -18.29 -10.27 6.92
N THR A 432 -18.06 -10.86 5.73
CA THR A 432 -17.73 -10.08 4.54
C THR A 432 -18.93 -9.21 4.13
N PRO A 433 -18.76 -7.88 4.08
CA PRO A 433 -19.86 -6.98 3.74
C PRO A 433 -20.38 -7.21 2.31
N ALA A 434 -21.57 -6.71 2.01
CA ALA A 434 -22.06 -6.59 0.64
C ALA A 434 -21.09 -5.75 -0.22
N ASP A 435 -21.04 -6.00 -1.52
CA ASP A 435 -20.24 -5.19 -2.42
C ASP A 435 -20.75 -3.74 -2.44
N PRO A 436 -19.84 -2.76 -2.44
CA PRO A 436 -20.22 -1.37 -2.59
C PRO A 436 -20.96 -1.12 -3.89
N ALA A 437 -21.92 -0.19 -3.87
CA ALA A 437 -22.58 0.26 -5.08
C ALA A 437 -21.59 0.83 -6.11
N VAL A 438 -21.95 0.75 -7.37
CA VAL A 438 -21.18 1.33 -8.48
C VAL A 438 -21.30 2.82 -8.47
#